data_d7c684f1755e68df6c52aedc03fa1b38
#
_entry.id   d7c684f1755e68df6c52aedc03fa1b38
#
_cell.length_a   1.000
_cell.length_b   1.000
_cell.length_c   1.000
_cell.angle_alpha   90.00
_cell.angle_beta   90.00
_cell.angle_gamma   90.00
#
_symmetry.space_group_name_H-M   'P 1'
#
loop_
_entity.id
_entity.type
_entity.pdbx_description
1 polymer ?
#
loop_
_entity_poly.entity_id
_entity_poly.type
_entity_poly.pdbx_seq_one_letter_code
_entity_poly.pdbx_strand_id
1 'polypeptide(L)'
;MPHWLVIDLEATTDEGGWPVTEMEIIEIGATLVDRKGRELDSFQRFVRPLRRPLLTPFCRELTHITQANVDGAEPLGEVWPSFERWLDQHQARLEGWASWGDYDRKQLVQEWQRLQLDSALSRVPHMNLKQRFAKARRLERPLGLNGALQLAGMQFIGQQHRALEDARNTARLLPLVFPA
;
A
#
# COMPACT_ATOMS: atom_id res chain seq x y z
N MET A 1 -15.09 13.69 -10.92
CA MET A 1 -13.76 14.20 -10.53
C MET A 1 -12.77 13.04 -10.61
N PRO A 2 -11.54 13.29 -11.01
CA PRO A 2 -10.52 12.24 -11.07
C PRO A 2 -10.16 11.73 -9.67
N HIS A 3 -9.92 10.43 -9.56
CA HIS A 3 -9.60 9.76 -8.32
C HIS A 3 -8.16 9.21 -8.36
N TRP A 4 -7.58 9.10 -7.18
CA TRP A 4 -6.30 8.44 -6.96
C TRP A 4 -6.48 7.29 -5.98
N LEU A 5 -5.88 6.17 -6.30
CA LEU A 5 -5.80 5.03 -5.38
C LEU A 5 -4.45 5.09 -4.65
N VAL A 6 -4.46 5.00 -3.34
CA VAL A 6 -3.23 4.89 -2.54
C VAL A 6 -3.22 3.52 -1.89
N ILE A 7 -2.16 2.75 -2.14
CA ILE A 7 -2.01 1.38 -1.64
C ILE A 7 -0.81 1.32 -0.71
N ASP A 8 -0.97 0.58 0.37
CA ASP A 8 0.10 0.10 1.24
C ASP A 8 -0.08 -1.40 1.48
N LEU A 9 1.02 -2.12 1.56
CA LEU A 9 1.07 -3.56 1.78
C LEU A 9 1.88 -3.88 3.02
N GLU A 10 1.40 -4.81 3.83
CA GLU A 10 2.23 -5.51 4.79
C GLU A 10 2.58 -6.91 4.27
N ALA A 11 3.78 -7.37 4.55
CA ALA A 11 4.29 -8.62 4.04
C ALA A 11 5.07 -9.39 5.09
N THR A 12 5.22 -10.69 4.85
CA THR A 12 6.10 -11.54 5.65
C THR A 12 7.54 -11.02 5.63
N THR A 13 8.17 -10.96 6.78
CA THR A 13 9.55 -10.48 6.93
C THR A 13 10.18 -11.02 8.20
N ASP A 14 11.46 -10.78 8.39
CA ASP A 14 12.18 -11.06 9.62
C ASP A 14 13.20 -9.97 9.91
N GLU A 15 13.84 -10.04 11.06
CA GLU A 15 14.89 -9.10 11.45
C GLU A 15 15.96 -8.99 10.36
N GLY A 16 16.32 -7.74 10.02
CA GLY A 16 17.24 -7.46 8.91
C GLY A 16 16.59 -7.40 7.53
N GLY A 17 15.30 -7.73 7.42
CA GLY A 17 14.53 -7.72 6.17
C GLY A 17 14.79 -8.93 5.27
N TRP A 18 13.81 -9.22 4.41
CA TRP A 18 13.92 -10.22 3.35
C TRP A 18 13.92 -9.56 1.98
N PRO A 19 14.53 -10.20 0.96
CA PRO A 19 14.33 -9.79 -0.42
C PRO A 19 12.83 -9.86 -0.79
N VAL A 20 12.36 -8.98 -1.67
CA VAL A 20 10.96 -8.97 -2.13
C VAL A 20 10.52 -10.34 -2.65
N THR A 21 11.42 -11.06 -3.31
CA THR A 21 11.19 -12.42 -3.84
C THR A 21 10.83 -13.46 -2.77
N GLU A 22 11.24 -13.23 -1.53
CA GLU A 22 10.97 -14.12 -0.39
C GLU A 22 9.75 -13.67 0.44
N MET A 23 9.28 -12.46 0.20
CA MET A 23 8.15 -11.89 0.93
C MET A 23 6.82 -12.28 0.29
N GLU A 24 5.80 -12.42 1.14
CA GLU A 24 4.41 -12.62 0.72
C GLU A 24 3.53 -11.57 1.38
N ILE A 25 2.58 -11.04 0.64
CA ILE A 25 1.59 -10.08 1.15
C ILE A 25 0.75 -10.74 2.24
N ILE A 26 0.57 -10.07 3.37
CA ILE A 26 -0.28 -10.50 4.49
C ILE A 26 -1.39 -9.49 4.83
N GLU A 27 -1.29 -8.26 4.35
CA GLU A 27 -2.37 -7.28 4.43
C GLU A 27 -2.32 -6.34 3.22
N ILE A 28 -3.49 -6.04 2.66
CA ILE A 28 -3.67 -5.00 1.65
C ILE A 28 -4.51 -3.90 2.28
N GLY A 29 -3.99 -2.68 2.25
CA GLY A 29 -4.71 -1.47 2.59
C GLY A 29 -4.74 -0.53 1.39
N ALA A 30 -5.92 -0.06 1.02
CA ALA A 30 -6.07 0.87 -0.07
C ALA A 30 -7.12 1.93 0.28
N THR A 31 -6.85 3.17 -0.07
CA THR A 31 -7.80 4.26 0.03
C THR A 31 -7.96 4.94 -1.30
N LEU A 32 -9.21 5.15 -1.70
CA LEU A 32 -9.56 5.91 -2.90
C LEU A 32 -9.84 7.34 -2.48
N VAL A 33 -9.11 8.28 -3.06
CA VAL A 33 -9.18 9.69 -2.70
C VAL A 33 -9.37 10.59 -3.93
N ASP A 34 -9.93 11.77 -3.73
CA ASP A 34 -9.84 12.83 -4.73
C ASP A 34 -8.46 13.53 -4.69
N ARG A 35 -8.21 14.45 -5.62
CA ARG A 35 -6.94 15.21 -5.65
C ARG A 35 -6.70 16.08 -4.41
N LYS A 36 -7.74 16.31 -3.58
CA LYS A 36 -7.61 17.03 -2.32
C LYS A 36 -7.32 16.12 -1.14
N GLY A 37 -7.17 14.82 -1.38
CA GLY A 37 -6.90 13.81 -0.35
C GLY A 37 -8.13 13.41 0.47
N ARG A 38 -9.35 13.76 0.01
CA ARG A 38 -10.57 13.34 0.70
C ARG A 38 -10.89 11.90 0.32
N GLU A 39 -11.04 11.04 1.33
CA GLU A 39 -11.40 9.64 1.15
C GLU A 39 -12.82 9.52 0.57
N LEU A 40 -12.95 8.69 -0.44
CA LEU A 40 -14.21 8.35 -1.10
C LEU A 40 -14.63 6.92 -0.76
N ASP A 41 -13.67 6.02 -0.66
CA ASP A 41 -13.85 4.61 -0.33
C ASP A 41 -12.54 4.00 0.13
N SER A 42 -12.60 2.84 0.76
CA SER A 42 -11.40 2.13 1.22
C SER A 42 -11.58 0.61 1.17
N PHE A 43 -10.45 -0.07 1.12
CA PHE A 43 -10.37 -1.53 1.11
C PHE A 43 -9.31 -1.99 2.10
N GLN A 44 -9.62 -3.01 2.89
CA GLN A 44 -8.66 -3.68 3.75
C GLN A 44 -8.98 -5.18 3.79
N ARG A 45 -7.94 -6.00 3.61
CA ARG A 45 -8.03 -7.46 3.80
C ARG A 45 -6.70 -7.99 4.32
N PHE A 46 -6.77 -8.92 5.24
CA PHE A 46 -5.66 -9.82 5.52
C PHE A 46 -5.53 -10.84 4.40
N VAL A 47 -4.31 -11.35 4.22
CA VAL A 47 -3.98 -12.34 3.21
C VAL A 47 -3.20 -13.45 3.87
N ARG A 48 -3.61 -14.70 3.62
CA ARG A 48 -2.90 -15.88 4.14
C ARG A 48 -1.66 -16.18 3.30
N PRO A 49 -0.45 -16.12 3.88
CA PRO A 49 0.75 -16.53 3.18
C PRO A 49 0.79 -18.05 3.00
N LEU A 50 1.21 -18.52 1.82
CA LEU A 50 1.19 -19.94 1.48
C LEU A 50 2.58 -20.57 1.54
N ARG A 51 3.64 -19.83 1.19
CA ARG A 51 5.01 -20.36 1.18
C ARG A 51 5.61 -20.42 2.58
N ARG A 52 5.35 -19.42 3.39
CA ARG A 52 5.79 -19.31 4.79
C ARG A 52 4.60 -18.92 5.67
N PRO A 53 3.72 -19.88 5.99
CA PRO A 53 2.46 -19.59 6.66
C PRO A 53 2.61 -19.09 8.10
N LEU A 54 3.72 -19.41 8.77
CA LEU A 54 4.01 -18.94 10.13
C LEU A 54 4.71 -17.59 10.07
N LEU A 55 4.07 -16.58 10.68
CA LEU A 55 4.67 -15.26 10.82
C LEU A 55 5.81 -15.30 11.84
N THR A 56 6.93 -14.67 11.51
CA THR A 56 8.04 -14.51 12.45
C THR A 56 7.61 -13.63 13.65
N PRO A 57 8.22 -13.79 14.83
CA PRO A 57 7.97 -12.86 15.94
C PRO A 57 8.21 -11.41 15.56
N PHE A 58 9.27 -11.13 14.80
CA PHE A 58 9.59 -9.79 14.29
C PHE A 58 8.46 -9.23 13.41
N CYS A 59 7.96 -10.02 12.47
CA CYS A 59 6.86 -9.61 11.59
C CYS A 59 5.60 -9.25 12.40
N ARG A 60 5.23 -10.06 13.38
CA ARG A 60 4.05 -9.81 14.23
C ARG A 60 4.22 -8.57 15.09
N GLU A 61 5.41 -8.34 15.64
CA GLU A 61 5.71 -7.16 16.43
C GLU A 61 5.69 -5.88 15.57
N LEU A 62 6.31 -5.94 14.39
CA LEU A 62 6.37 -4.81 13.46
C LEU A 62 4.99 -4.40 12.94
N THR A 63 4.22 -5.36 12.46
CA THR A 63 2.94 -5.10 11.76
C THR A 63 1.73 -5.10 12.67
N HIS A 64 1.87 -5.62 13.90
CA HIS A 64 0.75 -5.89 14.81
C HIS A 64 -0.31 -6.85 14.23
N ILE A 65 0.05 -7.61 13.19
CA ILE A 65 -0.79 -8.66 12.60
C ILE A 65 -0.55 -9.96 13.36
N THR A 66 -1.62 -10.57 13.84
CA THR A 66 -1.54 -11.84 14.58
C THR A 66 -1.53 -13.03 13.62
N GLN A 67 -1.03 -14.17 14.09
CA GLN A 67 -1.13 -15.41 13.33
C GLN A 67 -2.58 -15.75 13.00
N ALA A 68 -3.51 -15.54 13.94
CA ALA A 68 -4.93 -15.78 13.74
C ALA A 68 -5.53 -14.91 12.61
N ASN A 69 -5.06 -13.67 12.44
CA ASN A 69 -5.51 -12.80 11.35
C ASN A 69 -5.24 -13.43 9.98
N VAL A 70 -4.04 -13.98 9.79
CA VAL A 70 -3.64 -14.56 8.51
C VAL A 70 -4.16 -15.99 8.33
N ASP A 71 -4.24 -16.77 9.39
CA ASP A 71 -4.80 -18.12 9.34
C ASP A 71 -6.28 -18.13 8.93
N GLY A 72 -7.03 -17.12 9.38
CA GLY A 72 -8.44 -16.93 9.03
C GLY A 72 -8.67 -16.22 7.68
N ALA A 73 -7.62 -15.81 7.00
CA ALA A 73 -7.71 -15.09 5.75
C ALA A 73 -7.67 -16.01 4.52
N GLU A 74 -8.16 -15.49 3.41
CA GLU A 74 -8.01 -16.13 2.09
C GLU A 74 -6.61 -15.89 1.54
N PRO A 75 -6.08 -16.77 0.67
CA PRO A 75 -4.83 -16.53 -0.03
C PRO A 75 -4.97 -15.40 -1.08
N LEU A 76 -3.86 -14.84 -1.52
CA LEU A 76 -3.84 -13.70 -2.45
C LEU A 76 -4.60 -13.97 -3.77
N GLY A 77 -4.55 -15.21 -4.27
CA GLY A 77 -5.29 -15.59 -5.48
C GLY A 77 -6.80 -15.41 -5.38
N GLU A 78 -7.36 -15.35 -4.17
CA GLU A 78 -8.78 -15.10 -3.88
C GLU A 78 -9.04 -13.67 -3.42
N VAL A 79 -8.13 -13.10 -2.62
CA VAL A 79 -8.24 -11.71 -2.13
C VAL A 79 -8.10 -10.71 -3.27
N TRP A 80 -7.16 -10.93 -4.21
CA TRP A 80 -6.91 -9.99 -5.30
C TRP A 80 -8.13 -9.81 -6.22
N PRO A 81 -8.83 -10.85 -6.66
CA PRO A 81 -10.09 -10.69 -7.39
C PRO A 81 -11.15 -9.91 -6.63
N SER A 82 -11.19 -10.01 -5.30
CA SER A 82 -12.10 -9.20 -4.48
C SER A 82 -11.72 -7.72 -4.46
N PHE A 83 -10.41 -7.43 -4.42
CA PHE A 83 -9.89 -6.08 -4.58
C PHE A 83 -10.24 -5.50 -5.96
N GLU A 84 -10.06 -6.28 -7.01
CA GLU A 84 -10.38 -5.85 -8.38
C GLU A 84 -11.88 -5.54 -8.55
N ARG A 85 -12.77 -6.37 -8.01
CA ARG A 85 -14.22 -6.09 -8.03
C ARG A 85 -14.57 -4.80 -7.29
N TRP A 86 -13.90 -4.52 -6.18
CA TRP A 86 -14.06 -3.25 -5.48
C TRP A 86 -13.55 -2.09 -6.33
N LEU A 87 -12.39 -2.24 -6.95
CA LEU A 87 -11.79 -1.20 -7.79
C LEU A 87 -12.61 -0.91 -9.05
N ASP A 88 -13.22 -1.93 -9.66
CA ASP A 88 -14.04 -1.80 -10.88
C ASP A 88 -15.19 -0.79 -10.73
N GLN A 89 -15.72 -0.63 -9.52
CA GLN A 89 -16.73 0.36 -9.22
C GLN A 89 -16.26 1.80 -9.42
N HIS A 90 -14.95 2.01 -9.42
CA HIS A 90 -14.31 3.33 -9.47
C HIS A 90 -13.38 3.53 -10.67
N GLN A 91 -13.13 2.49 -11.45
CA GLN A 91 -12.05 2.43 -12.45
C GLN A 91 -12.14 3.52 -13.51
N ALA A 92 -13.36 3.86 -13.96
CA ALA A 92 -13.57 4.89 -15.00
C ALA A 92 -13.10 6.31 -14.59
N ARG A 93 -12.77 6.52 -13.32
CA ARG A 93 -12.32 7.82 -12.78
C ARG A 93 -10.91 7.79 -12.23
N LEU A 94 -10.23 6.65 -12.33
CA LEU A 94 -8.91 6.48 -11.76
C LEU A 94 -7.85 7.11 -12.66
N GLU A 95 -7.18 8.16 -12.17
CA GLU A 95 -6.07 8.82 -12.86
C GLU A 95 -4.74 8.09 -12.66
N GLY A 96 -4.56 7.49 -11.51
CA GLY A 96 -3.34 6.82 -11.12
C GLY A 96 -3.47 6.16 -9.76
N TRP A 97 -2.44 5.42 -9.41
CA TRP A 97 -2.29 4.91 -8.06
C TRP A 97 -0.91 5.24 -7.51
N ALA A 98 -0.82 5.34 -6.20
CA ALA A 98 0.39 5.75 -5.52
C ALA A 98 0.70 4.84 -4.33
N SER A 99 1.97 4.77 -3.98
CA SER A 99 2.47 4.17 -2.75
C SER A 99 3.61 5.01 -2.18
N TRP A 100 3.91 4.83 -0.90
CA TRP A 100 5.04 5.51 -0.27
C TRP A 100 6.35 4.75 -0.56
N GLY A 101 6.94 5.06 -1.70
CA GLY A 101 8.09 4.35 -2.26
C GLY A 101 7.69 3.45 -3.41
N ASP A 102 8.57 2.51 -3.77
CA ASP A 102 8.41 1.63 -4.91
C ASP A 102 8.20 0.15 -4.52
N TYR A 103 8.32 -0.14 -3.22
CA TYR A 103 8.22 -1.51 -2.72
C TYR A 103 6.86 -2.14 -3.05
N ASP A 104 5.76 -1.45 -2.76
CA ASP A 104 4.40 -1.98 -2.96
C ASP A 104 4.14 -2.34 -4.42
N ARG A 105 4.60 -1.49 -5.34
CA ARG A 105 4.50 -1.77 -6.78
C ARG A 105 5.31 -3.01 -7.15
N LYS A 106 6.55 -3.13 -6.67
CA LYS A 106 7.40 -4.28 -6.96
C LYS A 106 6.80 -5.58 -6.42
N GLN A 107 6.27 -5.54 -5.20
CA GLN A 107 5.61 -6.69 -4.58
C GLN A 107 4.37 -7.12 -5.37
N LEU A 108 3.51 -6.17 -5.76
CA LEU A 108 2.32 -6.47 -6.54
C LEU A 108 2.66 -7.05 -7.91
N VAL A 109 3.58 -6.44 -8.65
CA VAL A 109 4.00 -6.93 -9.97
C VAL A 109 4.53 -8.38 -9.88
N GLN A 110 5.35 -8.66 -8.87
CA GLN A 110 5.86 -10.02 -8.62
C GLN A 110 4.72 -11.00 -8.34
N GLU A 111 3.77 -10.62 -7.49
CA GLU A 111 2.66 -11.51 -7.13
C GLU A 111 1.72 -11.75 -8.32
N TRP A 112 1.43 -10.72 -9.13
CA TRP A 112 0.64 -10.90 -10.35
C TRP A 112 1.32 -11.86 -11.33
N GLN A 113 2.63 -11.74 -11.52
CA GLN A 113 3.40 -12.66 -12.37
C GLN A 113 3.39 -14.08 -11.82
N ARG A 114 3.63 -14.25 -10.52
CA ARG A 114 3.66 -15.56 -9.87
C ARG A 114 2.32 -16.27 -9.93
N LEU A 115 1.22 -15.54 -9.76
CA LEU A 115 -0.13 -16.06 -9.79
C LEU A 115 -0.78 -16.04 -11.18
N GLN A 116 -0.06 -15.55 -12.19
CA GLN A 116 -0.57 -15.37 -13.56
C GLN A 116 -1.87 -14.53 -13.61
N LEU A 117 -1.93 -13.49 -12.77
CA LEU A 117 -3.05 -12.55 -12.71
C LEU A 117 -2.86 -11.42 -13.70
N ASP A 118 -3.86 -11.18 -14.55
CA ASP A 118 -3.93 -10.00 -15.40
C ASP A 118 -4.66 -8.87 -14.66
N SER A 119 -3.92 -8.13 -13.86
CA SER A 119 -4.50 -7.05 -13.06
C SER A 119 -4.77 -5.81 -13.90
N ALA A 120 -5.99 -5.26 -13.77
CA ALA A 120 -6.35 -3.97 -14.35
C ALA A 120 -5.45 -2.84 -13.83
N LEU A 121 -5.01 -2.93 -12.58
CA LEU A 121 -4.13 -1.95 -11.96
C LEU A 121 -2.75 -1.87 -12.64
N SER A 122 -2.30 -2.95 -13.30
CA SER A 122 -1.04 -2.96 -14.05
C SER A 122 -1.01 -1.95 -15.20
N ARG A 123 -2.20 -1.55 -15.70
CA ARG A 123 -2.37 -0.59 -16.80
C ARG A 123 -2.56 0.84 -16.31
N VAL A 124 -2.73 1.03 -15.00
CA VAL A 124 -2.90 2.36 -14.39
C VAL A 124 -1.55 2.93 -14.01
N PRO A 125 -1.25 4.22 -14.32
CA PRO A 125 0.03 4.83 -13.97
C PRO A 125 0.30 4.77 -12.46
N HIS A 126 1.51 4.37 -12.07
CA HIS A 126 1.97 4.38 -10.69
C HIS A 126 2.78 5.63 -10.37
N MET A 127 2.55 6.21 -9.20
CA MET A 127 3.34 7.30 -8.63
C MET A 127 4.08 6.81 -7.38
N ASN A 128 5.41 6.85 -7.41
CA ASN A 128 6.22 6.76 -6.19
C ASN A 128 6.10 8.10 -5.44
N LEU A 129 5.16 8.16 -4.49
CA LEU A 129 4.83 9.42 -3.79
C LEU A 129 5.99 9.91 -2.91
N LYS A 130 6.79 9.03 -2.36
CA LYS A 130 7.99 9.36 -1.58
C LYS A 130 8.99 10.18 -2.40
N GLN A 131 9.26 9.75 -3.62
CA GLN A 131 10.13 10.45 -4.55
C GLN A 131 9.50 11.77 -5.02
N ARG A 132 8.22 11.73 -5.34
CA ARG A 132 7.48 12.90 -5.80
C ARG A 132 7.40 14.00 -4.75
N PHE A 133 7.18 13.62 -3.50
CA PHE A 133 7.18 14.53 -2.34
C PHE A 133 8.56 15.16 -2.12
N ALA A 134 9.63 14.35 -2.14
CA ALA A 134 10.98 14.84 -1.99
C ALA A 134 11.31 15.90 -3.06
N LYS A 135 10.93 15.63 -4.33
CA LYS A 135 11.12 16.60 -5.43
C LYS A 135 10.31 17.88 -5.21
N ALA A 136 9.03 17.75 -4.85
CA ALA A 136 8.15 18.90 -4.62
C ALA A 136 8.64 19.80 -3.47
N ARG A 137 9.26 19.19 -2.45
CA ARG A 137 9.83 19.89 -1.28
C ARG A 137 11.31 20.22 -1.42
N ARG A 138 11.94 19.92 -2.56
CA ARG A 138 13.37 20.18 -2.83
C ARG A 138 14.29 19.56 -1.77
N LEU A 139 13.97 18.34 -1.33
CA LEU A 139 14.75 17.62 -0.34
C LEU A 139 15.97 16.96 -1.00
N GLU A 140 17.09 16.94 -0.32
CA GLU A 140 18.29 16.23 -0.78
C GLU A 140 18.08 14.70 -0.78
N ARG A 141 17.28 14.20 0.16
CA ARG A 141 16.97 12.77 0.31
C ARG A 141 15.48 12.55 0.59
N PRO A 142 14.90 11.50 0.03
CA PRO A 142 13.54 11.13 0.39
C PRO A 142 13.43 10.76 1.87
N LEU A 143 12.30 11.10 2.49
CA LEU A 143 12.00 10.80 3.89
C LEU A 143 11.12 9.56 4.01
N GLY A 144 11.17 8.89 5.16
CA GLY A 144 10.12 7.96 5.58
C GLY A 144 8.77 8.69 5.75
N LEU A 145 7.69 7.92 5.80
CA LEU A 145 6.33 8.49 5.87
C LEU A 145 6.16 9.45 7.06
N ASN A 146 6.60 9.06 8.25
CA ASN A 146 6.52 9.91 9.44
C ASN A 146 7.30 11.22 9.29
N GLY A 147 8.51 11.15 8.77
CA GLY A 147 9.34 12.34 8.54
C GLY A 147 8.69 13.29 7.54
N ALA A 148 8.05 12.76 6.49
CA ALA A 148 7.34 13.56 5.50
C ALA A 148 6.07 14.21 6.10
N LEU A 149 5.31 13.48 6.91
CA LEU A 149 4.17 14.03 7.63
C LEU A 149 4.60 15.17 8.57
N GLN A 150 5.65 14.97 9.35
CA GLN A 150 6.20 16.00 10.24
C GLN A 150 6.63 17.25 9.48
N LEU A 151 7.33 17.07 8.36
CA LEU A 151 7.74 18.20 7.50
C LEU A 151 6.52 18.95 6.95
N ALA A 152 5.41 18.27 6.71
CA ALA A 152 4.15 18.87 6.26
C ALA A 152 3.31 19.44 7.42
N GLY A 153 3.80 19.43 8.65
CA GLY A 153 3.07 19.88 9.84
C GLY A 153 1.94 18.95 10.28
N MET A 154 2.04 17.67 9.94
CA MET A 154 1.03 16.64 10.22
C MET A 154 1.60 15.60 11.19
N GLN A 155 0.71 14.99 11.97
CA GLN A 155 1.01 13.81 12.77
C GLN A 155 0.39 12.57 12.13
N PHE A 156 1.00 11.40 12.34
CA PHE A 156 0.42 10.13 11.95
C PHE A 156 -0.89 9.89 12.69
N ILE A 157 -1.91 9.44 11.99
CA ILE A 157 -3.22 9.11 12.57
C ILE A 157 -3.41 7.59 12.49
N GLY A 158 -3.66 6.96 13.64
CA GLY A 158 -3.84 5.53 13.75
C GLY A 158 -2.55 4.80 14.09
N GLN A 159 -2.48 3.51 13.74
CA GLN A 159 -1.36 2.64 14.05
C GLN A 159 -0.44 2.46 12.84
N GLN A 160 0.85 2.78 13.01
CA GLN A 160 1.86 2.54 11.99
C GLN A 160 2.00 1.04 11.68
N HIS A 161 2.42 0.75 10.46
CA HIS A 161 2.61 -0.62 9.95
C HIS A 161 1.30 -1.45 9.93
N ARG A 162 0.16 -0.77 9.81
CA ARG A 162 -1.12 -1.34 9.41
C ARG A 162 -1.47 -0.74 8.05
N ALA A 163 -1.70 -1.60 7.07
CA ALA A 163 -1.73 -1.23 5.65
C ALA A 163 -2.73 -0.10 5.34
N LEU A 164 -3.96 -0.18 5.82
CA LEU A 164 -4.95 0.87 5.54
C LEU A 164 -4.60 2.20 6.20
N GLU A 165 -4.08 2.18 7.42
CA GLU A 165 -3.69 3.40 8.14
C GLU A 165 -2.48 4.06 7.49
N ASP A 166 -1.48 3.29 7.06
CA ASP A 166 -0.33 3.79 6.31
C ASP A 166 -0.77 4.35 4.95
N ALA A 167 -1.67 3.68 4.23
CA ALA A 167 -2.24 4.18 2.98
C ALA A 167 -2.99 5.51 3.17
N ARG A 168 -3.81 5.63 4.22
CA ARG A 168 -4.54 6.87 4.56
C ARG A 168 -3.61 8.02 4.90
N ASN A 169 -2.56 7.78 5.69
CA ASN A 169 -1.57 8.81 6.01
C ASN A 169 -0.76 9.22 4.77
N THR A 170 -0.41 8.27 3.91
CA THR A 170 0.22 8.52 2.62
C THR A 170 -0.68 9.40 1.74
N ALA A 171 -1.97 9.11 1.67
CA ALA A 171 -2.94 9.87 0.89
C ALA A 171 -3.07 11.34 1.33
N ARG A 172 -2.83 11.64 2.61
CA ARG A 172 -2.81 13.03 3.12
C ARG A 172 -1.68 13.87 2.54
N LEU A 173 -0.61 13.24 2.06
CA LEU A 173 0.51 13.91 1.41
C LEU A 173 0.32 14.09 -0.11
N LEU A 174 -0.62 13.35 -0.70
CA LEU A 174 -0.87 13.38 -2.14
C LEU A 174 -1.21 14.78 -2.68
N PRO A 175 -2.07 15.59 -2.04
CA PRO A 175 -2.38 16.94 -2.53
C PRO A 175 -1.16 17.86 -2.63
N LEU A 176 -0.12 17.59 -1.83
CA LEU A 176 1.07 18.44 -1.74
C LEU A 176 2.05 18.26 -2.91
N VAL A 177 1.80 17.29 -3.78
CA VAL A 177 2.66 17.00 -4.94
C VAL A 177 2.02 17.40 -6.27
N PHE A 178 0.77 17.81 -6.26
CA PHE A 178 0.11 18.39 -7.44
C PHE A 178 0.40 19.89 -7.52
N PRO A 179 0.53 20.44 -8.73
CA PRO A 179 0.57 21.89 -8.90
C PRO A 179 -0.76 22.51 -8.43
N ALA A 180 -0.65 23.70 -7.84
CA ALA A 180 -1.80 24.51 -7.44
C ALA A 180 -2.65 24.93 -8.64
#